data_cf716a46ea601a179c5f715dff3abfa2
#
_entry.id   cf716a46ea601a179c5f715dff3abfa2
#
_cell.length_a   1.000
_cell.length_b   1.000
_cell.length_c   1.000
_cell.angle_alpha   90.00
_cell.angle_beta   90.00
_cell.angle_gamma   90.00
#
_symmetry.space_group_name_H-M   'P 1'
#
loop_
_entity.id
_entity.type
_entity.pdbx_description
1 polymer ?
#
loop_
_entity_poly.entity_id
_entity_poly.type
_entity_poly.pdbx_seq_one_letter_code
_entity_poly.pdbx_strand_id
1 'polypeptide(L)'
;MPQEKKGGDIPTTYDAIVIGSGISGGWACKELTQKGLKTLCLERGRPVEHVKDYPTAMLPPWADKYRGRVTEETRKEYPIQSKNYAFSEMTKHFYVKDTEHPYTQKRPFWWIRGYQTGGKSLLWARQCWRLSERDFEENAMDGHGCDWPIRYQDLAPWYSYVEQYAGISGLAAGIAEVPDSPHFLPHMPLNCIEETFKGRIEKAFPGRRLIPSRPAHLTDDTHKERGRCQYRNLCHRGCPYGGYFTSVTSTIPDAMKTGNLTMRHHSIAVELVYDEKKGRASGVRVLDAQTGEMHMFRARIIFVNAACLNSTWLLLNSKSGRFPEGFGNDSGVVGKYLMDHHFQVGASGEFDDHADEYYFGRRPNHFLIPRYRNIREDAQPNYLRGFGMYGSGWRQGWGEVAAMKEVELGFGPGFKDAISRPESGKWAVQMFPFGECLPYESNRAYLDTDQLDKWGLPTLVMDAAFGENEKEMARQMLSDSVEMLEAAGATNIRTFDQDIPIGFGIHEMGTARMGRDPKTSALNGNNQLWACPNVFMTDGACMASSPFQNPSLTYMALTARACDFAVKELNRQNL
;
A
#
# COMPACT_ATOMS: atom_id res chain seq x y z
N MET A 1 -19.85 -21.73 -12.38
CA MET A 1 -18.50 -21.27 -12.74
C MET A 1 -18.51 -20.94 -14.23
N PRO A 2 -18.19 -19.74 -14.66
CA PRO A 2 -17.95 -19.48 -16.07
C PRO A 2 -16.63 -20.16 -16.44
N GLN A 3 -16.68 -20.99 -17.43
CA GLN A 3 -15.52 -21.72 -17.97
C GLN A 3 -14.53 -20.72 -18.56
N GLU A 4 -13.24 -20.81 -18.18
CA GLU A 4 -12.16 -20.26 -18.99
C GLU A 4 -12.32 -20.75 -20.43
N LYS A 5 -12.45 -19.83 -21.38
CA LYS A 5 -12.40 -20.16 -22.79
C LYS A 5 -11.00 -20.68 -23.10
N LYS A 6 -10.83 -21.98 -23.15
CA LYS A 6 -9.64 -22.62 -23.69
C LYS A 6 -9.52 -22.25 -25.17
N GLY A 7 -8.44 -21.57 -25.55
CA GLY A 7 -7.92 -21.51 -26.92
C GLY A 7 -8.81 -20.84 -27.97
N GLY A 8 -9.67 -19.89 -27.61
CA GLY A 8 -10.32 -19.00 -28.59
C GLY A 8 -9.51 -17.71 -28.70
N ASP A 9 -9.38 -17.15 -29.91
CA ASP A 9 -8.69 -15.89 -30.16
C ASP A 9 -9.23 -14.80 -29.23
N ILE A 10 -8.35 -14.32 -28.32
CA ILE A 10 -8.68 -13.17 -27.46
C ILE A 10 -8.85 -11.96 -28.37
N PRO A 11 -9.97 -11.22 -28.29
CA PRO A 11 -10.16 -10.01 -29.11
C PRO A 11 -8.96 -9.07 -28.95
N THR A 12 -8.52 -8.48 -30.04
CA THR A 12 -7.38 -7.52 -30.01
C THR A 12 -7.82 -6.08 -29.81
N THR A 13 -9.14 -5.81 -29.78
CA THR A 13 -9.70 -4.46 -29.62
C THR A 13 -10.76 -4.42 -28.51
N TYR A 14 -10.63 -3.44 -27.65
CA TYR A 14 -11.48 -3.19 -26.48
C TYR A 14 -11.88 -1.70 -26.40
N ASP A 15 -12.85 -1.38 -25.56
CA ASP A 15 -13.14 0.01 -25.21
C ASP A 15 -12.09 0.55 -24.24
N ALA A 16 -11.66 -0.29 -23.29
CA ALA A 16 -10.66 0.06 -22.30
C ALA A 16 -9.61 -1.04 -22.07
N ILE A 17 -8.37 -0.65 -21.76
CA ILE A 17 -7.34 -1.53 -21.22
C ILE A 17 -6.97 -1.04 -19.83
N VAL A 18 -6.90 -1.96 -18.87
CA VAL A 18 -6.38 -1.75 -17.51
C VAL A 18 -5.10 -2.56 -17.34
N ILE A 19 -4.01 -1.90 -16.99
CA ILE A 19 -2.69 -2.53 -16.79
C ILE A 19 -2.45 -2.70 -15.30
N GLY A 20 -2.45 -3.97 -14.82
CA GLY A 20 -2.39 -4.36 -13.43
C GLY A 20 -3.76 -4.63 -12.82
N SER A 21 -3.85 -5.65 -11.97
CA SER A 21 -5.07 -6.10 -11.31
C SER A 21 -5.07 -5.85 -9.79
N GLY A 22 -4.13 -5.05 -9.32
CA GLY A 22 -3.97 -4.67 -7.91
C GLY A 22 -5.12 -3.79 -7.40
N ILE A 23 -4.88 -3.05 -6.32
CA ILE A 23 -5.93 -2.28 -5.64
C ILE A 23 -6.57 -1.24 -6.55
N SER A 24 -5.78 -0.45 -7.29
CA SER A 24 -6.28 0.54 -8.25
C SER A 24 -6.82 -0.11 -9.52
N GLY A 25 -6.09 -1.07 -10.12
CA GLY A 25 -6.52 -1.72 -11.36
C GLY A 25 -7.80 -2.53 -11.19
N GLY A 26 -7.98 -3.23 -10.06
CA GLY A 26 -9.23 -3.91 -9.75
C GLY A 26 -10.42 -2.95 -9.67
N TRP A 27 -10.23 -1.75 -9.09
CA TRP A 27 -11.24 -0.70 -9.10
C TRP A 27 -11.54 -0.21 -10.52
N ALA A 28 -10.52 0.05 -11.33
CA ALA A 28 -10.72 0.44 -12.73
C ALA A 28 -11.49 -0.62 -13.51
N CYS A 29 -11.15 -1.90 -13.36
CA CYS A 29 -11.88 -3.00 -13.98
C CYS A 29 -13.37 -2.98 -13.59
N LYS A 30 -13.68 -2.86 -12.29
CA LYS A 30 -15.06 -2.80 -11.80
C LYS A 30 -15.82 -1.61 -12.39
N GLU A 31 -15.26 -0.40 -12.25
CA GLU A 31 -15.94 0.83 -12.68
C GLU A 31 -16.22 0.84 -14.19
N LEU A 32 -15.22 0.50 -15.01
CA LEU A 32 -15.34 0.54 -16.46
C LEU A 32 -16.33 -0.51 -16.96
N THR A 33 -16.26 -1.74 -16.45
CA THR A 33 -17.15 -2.83 -16.88
C THR A 33 -18.59 -2.62 -16.43
N GLN A 34 -18.83 -2.10 -15.22
CA GLN A 34 -20.17 -1.76 -14.73
C GLN A 34 -20.80 -0.59 -15.50
N LYS A 35 -19.98 0.28 -16.09
CA LYS A 35 -20.40 1.35 -17.01
C LYS A 35 -20.52 0.88 -18.47
N GLY A 36 -20.46 -0.43 -18.71
CA GLY A 36 -20.73 -1.07 -19.99
C GLY A 36 -19.55 -1.18 -20.96
N LEU A 37 -18.33 -0.82 -20.55
CA LEU A 37 -17.16 -0.88 -21.42
C LEU A 37 -16.57 -2.30 -21.47
N LYS A 38 -16.32 -2.80 -22.68
CA LYS A 38 -15.53 -4.01 -22.89
C LYS A 38 -14.08 -3.73 -22.49
N THR A 39 -13.64 -4.33 -21.40
CA THR A 39 -12.37 -4.02 -20.73
C THR A 39 -11.44 -5.22 -20.73
N LEU A 40 -10.20 -5.01 -21.18
CA LEU A 40 -9.11 -5.97 -21.03
C LEU A 40 -8.28 -5.59 -19.80
N CYS A 41 -8.12 -6.51 -18.87
CA CYS A 41 -7.16 -6.38 -17.78
C CYS A 41 -5.91 -7.21 -18.08
N LEU A 42 -4.76 -6.55 -18.13
CA LEU A 42 -3.44 -7.15 -18.33
C LEU A 42 -2.77 -7.32 -16.97
N GLU A 43 -2.59 -8.58 -16.55
CA GLU A 43 -1.90 -8.92 -15.31
C GLU A 43 -0.57 -9.61 -15.63
N ARG A 44 0.52 -9.05 -15.11
CA ARG A 44 1.88 -9.56 -15.32
C ARG A 44 2.06 -10.96 -14.75
N GLY A 45 1.46 -11.21 -13.59
CA GLY A 45 1.66 -12.43 -12.83
C GLY A 45 0.65 -13.54 -13.11
N ARG A 46 0.70 -14.55 -12.25
CA ARG A 46 -0.18 -15.71 -12.30
C ARG A 46 -1.62 -15.39 -11.88
N PRO A 47 -2.61 -16.20 -12.28
CA PRO A 47 -3.94 -16.13 -11.70
C PRO A 47 -3.92 -16.47 -10.21
N VAL A 48 -4.83 -15.86 -9.44
CA VAL A 48 -5.14 -16.21 -8.05
C VAL A 48 -6.65 -16.28 -7.90
N GLU A 49 -7.14 -17.44 -7.50
CA GLU A 49 -8.54 -17.67 -7.16
C GLU A 49 -8.72 -17.63 -5.64
N HIS A 50 -9.77 -16.93 -5.19
CA HIS A 50 -10.12 -16.85 -3.78
C HIS A 50 -10.27 -18.25 -3.16
N VAL A 51 -9.72 -18.45 -1.97
CA VAL A 51 -9.64 -19.72 -1.22
C VAL A 51 -8.70 -20.75 -1.85
N LYS A 52 -8.86 -21.06 -3.13
CA LYS A 52 -8.12 -22.13 -3.82
C LYS A 52 -6.61 -21.88 -3.80
N ASP A 53 -6.20 -20.63 -4.03
CA ASP A 53 -4.79 -20.25 -4.08
C ASP A 53 -4.27 -19.67 -2.75
N TYR A 54 -4.89 -20.05 -1.64
CA TYR A 54 -4.44 -19.73 -0.28
C TYR A 54 -3.97 -20.99 0.46
N PRO A 55 -2.87 -21.63 0.03
CA PRO A 55 -2.49 -22.98 0.45
C PRO A 55 -2.20 -23.10 1.94
N THR A 56 -1.89 -21.98 2.61
CA THR A 56 -1.52 -21.97 4.02
C THR A 56 -2.59 -21.34 4.94
N ALA A 57 -3.67 -20.80 4.37
CA ALA A 57 -4.68 -20.04 5.11
C ALA A 57 -5.35 -20.81 6.25
N MET A 58 -5.54 -22.13 6.08
CA MET A 58 -6.22 -23.02 7.04
C MET A 58 -5.27 -23.96 7.76
N LEU A 59 -3.96 -23.88 7.50
CA LEU A 59 -3.00 -24.74 8.19
C LEU A 59 -2.88 -24.36 9.67
N PRO A 60 -2.91 -25.34 10.57
CA PRO A 60 -2.72 -25.08 11.99
C PRO A 60 -1.26 -24.70 12.28
N PRO A 61 -0.98 -24.04 13.44
CA PRO A 61 0.37 -23.57 13.77
C PRO A 61 1.46 -24.65 13.74
N TRP A 62 1.11 -25.89 14.13
CA TRP A 62 2.06 -27.02 14.13
C TRP A 62 2.38 -27.57 12.74
N ALA A 63 1.61 -27.23 11.72
CA ALA A 63 1.93 -27.56 10.33
C ALA A 63 3.01 -26.63 9.74
N ASP A 64 3.36 -25.55 10.41
CA ASP A 64 4.49 -24.71 10.02
C ASP A 64 5.81 -25.40 10.33
N LYS A 65 6.40 -25.97 9.29
CA LYS A 65 7.61 -26.79 9.35
C LYS A 65 8.79 -26.12 10.04
N TYR A 66 8.86 -24.79 9.94
CA TYR A 66 9.98 -23.99 10.43
C TYR A 66 9.58 -23.03 11.55
N ARG A 67 8.38 -23.17 12.10
CA ARG A 67 7.84 -22.33 13.19
C ARG A 67 7.90 -20.83 12.84
N GLY A 68 7.56 -20.47 11.60
CA GLY A 68 7.61 -19.09 11.10
C GLY A 68 9.00 -18.59 10.71
N ARG A 69 10.04 -19.36 10.91
CA ARG A 69 11.41 -18.99 10.52
C ARG A 69 11.56 -19.11 9.01
N VAL A 70 12.20 -18.10 8.41
CA VAL A 70 12.61 -18.13 7.01
C VAL A 70 13.91 -18.91 6.89
N THR A 71 13.95 -19.91 6.00
CA THR A 71 15.16 -20.71 5.76
C THR A 71 16.25 -19.88 5.09
N GLU A 72 17.51 -20.30 5.20
CA GLU A 72 18.62 -19.64 4.53
C GLU A 72 18.50 -19.72 3.00
N GLU A 73 18.02 -20.85 2.48
CA GLU A 73 17.74 -21.02 1.06
C GLU A 73 16.69 -20.00 0.58
N THR A 74 15.58 -19.86 1.30
CA THR A 74 14.57 -18.86 0.99
C THR A 74 15.12 -17.44 1.07
N ARG A 75 15.98 -17.12 2.03
CA ARG A 75 16.63 -15.79 2.10
C ARG A 75 17.52 -15.49 0.91
N LYS A 76 18.19 -16.50 0.34
CA LYS A 76 18.98 -16.36 -0.89
C LYS A 76 18.12 -16.07 -2.12
N GLU A 77 16.94 -16.67 -2.22
CA GLU A 77 15.99 -16.41 -3.32
C GLU A 77 15.24 -15.08 -3.15
N TYR A 78 15.00 -14.66 -1.90
CA TYR A 78 14.20 -13.49 -1.54
C TYR A 78 14.97 -12.51 -0.62
N PRO A 79 16.18 -12.02 -0.99
CA PRO A 79 17.00 -11.21 -0.10
C PRO A 79 16.36 -9.90 0.32
N ILE A 80 15.47 -9.34 -0.47
CA ILE A 80 14.72 -8.13 -0.15
C ILE A 80 13.34 -8.47 0.40
N GLN A 81 12.57 -9.34 -0.28
CA GLN A 81 11.22 -9.67 0.14
C GLN A 81 11.18 -10.28 1.55
N SER A 82 12.20 -11.09 1.91
CA SER A 82 12.30 -11.71 3.23
C SER A 82 12.50 -10.74 4.40
N LYS A 83 12.78 -9.47 4.12
CA LYS A 83 12.83 -8.40 5.13
C LYS A 83 11.46 -7.90 5.54
N ASN A 84 10.42 -8.16 4.72
CA ASN A 84 9.06 -7.71 5.02
C ASN A 84 8.48 -8.46 6.23
N TYR A 85 7.82 -7.70 7.13
CA TYR A 85 7.22 -8.24 8.35
C TYR A 85 6.16 -9.32 8.13
N ALA A 86 5.52 -9.34 6.97
CA ALA A 86 4.51 -10.33 6.59
C ALA A 86 5.09 -11.52 5.82
N PHE A 87 6.39 -11.51 5.52
CA PHE A 87 7.05 -12.58 4.81
C PHE A 87 7.39 -13.75 5.75
N SER A 88 7.09 -14.95 5.31
CA SER A 88 7.46 -16.21 5.97
C SER A 88 7.40 -17.36 4.96
N GLU A 89 7.83 -18.56 5.37
CA GLU A 89 7.63 -19.78 4.54
C GLU A 89 6.15 -20.02 4.19
N MET A 90 5.23 -19.54 5.05
CA MET A 90 3.78 -19.67 4.88
C MET A 90 3.18 -18.62 3.93
N THR A 91 3.91 -17.56 3.60
CA THR A 91 3.39 -16.43 2.80
C THR A 91 4.21 -16.11 1.57
N LYS A 92 5.41 -16.69 1.43
CA LYS A 92 6.36 -16.39 0.33
C LYS A 92 5.78 -16.55 -1.07
N HIS A 93 4.75 -17.37 -1.23
CA HIS A 93 4.08 -17.60 -2.51
C HIS A 93 3.31 -16.38 -3.06
N PHE A 94 3.13 -15.33 -2.25
CA PHE A 94 2.57 -14.04 -2.67
C PHE A 94 3.64 -13.00 -3.03
N TYR A 95 4.90 -13.31 -2.86
CA TYR A 95 6.02 -12.41 -3.15
C TYR A 95 6.77 -12.84 -4.41
N VAL A 96 7.40 -11.89 -5.06
CA VAL A 96 8.30 -12.20 -6.17
C VAL A 96 9.61 -12.79 -5.65
N LYS A 97 10.24 -13.65 -6.43
CA LYS A 97 11.64 -14.02 -6.19
C LYS A 97 12.54 -12.89 -6.69
N ASP A 98 13.33 -12.31 -5.79
CA ASP A 98 14.23 -11.22 -6.16
C ASP A 98 15.25 -11.65 -7.21
N THR A 99 15.71 -12.91 -7.15
CA THR A 99 16.64 -13.49 -8.12
C THR A 99 16.06 -13.61 -9.54
N GLU A 100 14.73 -13.69 -9.69
CA GLU A 100 14.04 -13.74 -10.98
C GLU A 100 13.62 -12.35 -11.49
N HIS A 101 13.56 -11.37 -10.61
CA HIS A 101 13.10 -10.01 -10.89
C HIS A 101 14.07 -8.97 -10.33
N PRO A 102 15.29 -8.88 -10.89
CA PRO A 102 16.33 -7.99 -10.41
C PRO A 102 15.96 -6.51 -10.62
N TYR A 103 16.61 -5.63 -9.87
CA TYR A 103 16.66 -4.19 -10.06
C TYR A 103 17.94 -3.65 -9.43
N THR A 104 18.40 -2.49 -9.86
CA THR A 104 19.63 -1.87 -9.37
C THR A 104 19.33 -0.89 -8.24
N GLN A 105 20.05 -1.00 -7.12
CA GLN A 105 20.02 -0.07 -6.01
C GLN A 105 21.26 0.82 -6.05
N LYS A 106 21.13 2.05 -6.56
CA LYS A 106 22.21 3.04 -6.48
C LYS A 106 22.38 3.57 -5.06
N ARG A 107 21.26 3.75 -4.37
CA ARG A 107 21.13 3.90 -2.92
C ARG A 107 20.26 2.77 -2.40
N PRO A 108 20.39 2.33 -1.13
CA PRO A 108 19.58 1.24 -0.59
C PRO A 108 18.09 1.52 -0.78
N PHE A 109 17.36 0.56 -1.36
CA PHE A 109 15.93 0.63 -1.60
C PHE A 109 15.32 -0.77 -1.49
N TRP A 110 14.39 -0.97 -0.55
CA TRP A 110 13.78 -2.30 -0.37
C TRP A 110 12.41 -2.38 -1.03
N TRP A 111 12.39 -2.77 -2.28
CA TRP A 111 11.18 -2.84 -3.09
C TRP A 111 10.40 -4.13 -2.87
N ILE A 112 9.32 -4.05 -2.10
CA ILE A 112 8.43 -5.20 -1.82
C ILE A 112 7.39 -5.35 -2.93
N ARG A 113 7.32 -6.54 -3.55
CA ARG A 113 6.52 -6.79 -4.76
C ARG A 113 5.75 -8.11 -4.68
N GLY A 114 4.59 -8.15 -5.35
CA GLY A 114 3.83 -9.37 -5.61
C GLY A 114 3.26 -9.32 -7.02
N TYR A 115 3.62 -10.29 -7.86
CA TYR A 115 3.18 -10.39 -9.27
C TYR A 115 2.18 -11.53 -9.40
N GLN A 116 0.91 -11.24 -9.11
CA GLN A 116 -0.22 -12.12 -9.25
C GLN A 116 -1.52 -11.31 -9.30
N THR A 117 -2.62 -11.94 -9.70
CA THR A 117 -3.94 -11.31 -9.62
C THR A 117 -4.18 -10.75 -8.22
N GLY A 118 -4.60 -9.49 -8.18
CA GLY A 118 -4.80 -8.76 -6.93
C GLY A 118 -3.55 -8.08 -6.37
N GLY A 119 -2.36 -8.41 -6.88
CA GLY A 119 -1.10 -7.78 -6.47
C GLY A 119 -0.93 -7.68 -4.95
N LYS A 120 -0.42 -6.54 -4.50
CA LYS A 120 -0.22 -6.26 -3.05
C LYS A 120 -1.54 -6.12 -2.25
N SER A 121 -2.74 -6.09 -2.88
CA SER A 121 -4.01 -6.10 -2.14
C SER A 121 -4.23 -7.38 -1.33
N LEU A 122 -3.52 -8.47 -1.65
CA LEU A 122 -3.51 -9.70 -0.85
C LEU A 122 -2.70 -9.57 0.45
N LEU A 123 -1.74 -8.66 0.50
CA LEU A 123 -0.73 -8.52 1.57
C LEU A 123 -0.81 -7.21 2.34
N TRP A 124 -1.56 -6.23 1.87
CA TRP A 124 -1.60 -4.89 2.47
C TRP A 124 -2.08 -4.90 3.92
N ALA A 125 -1.73 -3.85 4.68
CA ALA A 125 -2.14 -3.73 6.07
C ALA A 125 -3.63 -3.37 6.27
N ARG A 126 -4.36 -3.07 5.22
CA ARG A 126 -5.80 -2.74 5.19
C ARG A 126 -6.18 -1.43 5.90
N GLN A 127 -5.21 -0.61 6.29
CA GLN A 127 -5.45 0.69 6.88
C GLN A 127 -6.07 1.66 5.86
N CYS A 128 -7.14 2.32 6.25
CA CYS A 128 -7.93 3.21 5.40
C CYS A 128 -8.16 4.54 6.09
N TRP A 129 -7.36 5.53 5.72
CA TRP A 129 -7.45 6.89 6.24
C TRP A 129 -7.71 7.84 5.08
N ARG A 130 -8.67 8.75 5.24
CA ARG A 130 -8.81 9.86 4.30
C ARG A 130 -7.66 10.82 4.49
N LEU A 131 -7.14 11.38 3.41
CA LEU A 131 -6.32 12.58 3.49
C LEU A 131 -7.18 13.73 4.00
N SER A 132 -6.58 14.62 4.78
CA SER A 132 -7.24 15.83 5.28
C SER A 132 -7.23 16.95 4.23
N GLU A 133 -7.95 18.03 4.48
CA GLU A 133 -7.88 19.24 3.64
C GLU A 133 -6.45 19.78 3.56
N ARG A 134 -5.77 19.83 4.72
CA ARG A 134 -4.38 20.26 4.84
C ARG A 134 -3.43 19.45 3.94
N ASP A 135 -3.58 18.14 3.87
CA ASP A 135 -2.72 17.26 3.07
C ASP A 135 -2.75 17.62 1.57
N PHE A 136 -3.87 18.16 1.08
CA PHE A 136 -3.99 18.64 -0.30
C PHE A 136 -3.41 20.06 -0.51
N GLU A 137 -3.08 20.78 0.53
CA GLU A 137 -2.65 22.18 0.48
C GLU A 137 -1.18 22.37 0.87
N GLU A 138 -0.60 21.43 1.62
CA GLU A 138 0.76 21.60 2.19
C GLU A 138 1.84 21.86 1.14
N ASN A 139 1.78 21.22 -0.04
CA ASN A 139 2.72 21.52 -1.12
C ASN A 139 2.70 23.00 -1.56
N ALA A 140 1.52 23.62 -1.56
CA ALA A 140 1.38 25.04 -1.86
C ALA A 140 1.81 25.93 -0.68
N MET A 141 1.59 25.46 0.55
CA MET A 141 1.92 26.22 1.77
C MET A 141 3.42 26.30 2.04
N ASP A 142 4.14 25.20 1.85
CA ASP A 142 5.58 25.10 2.16
C ASP A 142 6.49 25.20 0.93
N GLY A 143 5.91 25.18 -0.28
CA GLY A 143 6.65 25.29 -1.54
C GLY A 143 7.43 24.04 -1.93
N HIS A 144 7.24 22.89 -1.24
CA HIS A 144 7.88 21.64 -1.59
C HIS A 144 6.98 20.79 -2.50
N GLY A 145 7.51 20.38 -3.65
CA GLY A 145 6.77 19.61 -4.67
C GLY A 145 5.97 20.51 -5.62
N CYS A 146 4.78 20.08 -5.99
CA CYS A 146 3.82 20.87 -6.77
C CYS A 146 2.44 20.83 -6.10
N ASP A 147 1.68 21.89 -6.21
CA ASP A 147 0.32 21.95 -5.66
C ASP A 147 -0.56 20.84 -6.23
N TRP A 148 -1.33 20.20 -5.36
CA TRP A 148 -2.34 19.26 -5.79
C TRP A 148 -3.37 19.95 -6.70
N PRO A 149 -3.73 19.36 -7.84
CA PRO A 149 -4.72 19.99 -8.75
C PRO A 149 -6.16 19.86 -8.25
N ILE A 150 -6.35 19.12 -7.16
CA ILE A 150 -7.63 18.87 -6.47
C ILE A 150 -7.53 19.26 -4.99
N ARG A 151 -8.70 19.32 -4.33
CA ARG A 151 -8.83 19.58 -2.90
C ARG A 151 -9.66 18.45 -2.25
N TYR A 152 -9.73 18.42 -0.94
CA TYR A 152 -10.47 17.41 -0.20
C TYR A 152 -11.92 17.25 -0.70
N GLN A 153 -12.60 18.36 -0.96
CA GLN A 153 -13.99 18.37 -1.42
C GLN A 153 -14.20 17.67 -2.77
N ASP A 154 -13.19 17.70 -3.64
CA ASP A 154 -13.23 17.00 -4.94
C ASP A 154 -13.18 15.48 -4.78
N LEU A 155 -12.62 14.99 -3.67
CA LEU A 155 -12.40 13.57 -3.43
C LEU A 155 -13.32 12.99 -2.34
N ALA A 156 -13.90 13.82 -1.46
CA ALA A 156 -14.75 13.39 -0.35
C ALA A 156 -15.93 12.47 -0.76
N PRO A 157 -16.68 12.74 -1.86
CA PRO A 157 -17.74 11.84 -2.31
C PRO A 157 -17.22 10.48 -2.76
N TRP A 158 -16.02 10.45 -3.35
CA TRP A 158 -15.38 9.23 -3.83
C TRP A 158 -14.79 8.40 -2.69
N TYR A 159 -14.29 9.04 -1.65
CA TYR A 159 -13.96 8.37 -0.40
C TYR A 159 -15.18 7.64 0.18
N SER A 160 -16.31 8.33 0.32
CA SER A 160 -17.56 7.74 0.82
C SER A 160 -18.02 6.55 -0.02
N TYR A 161 -17.99 6.68 -1.35
CA TYR A 161 -18.33 5.61 -2.28
C TYR A 161 -17.45 4.37 -2.09
N VAL A 162 -16.14 4.57 -2.01
CA VAL A 162 -15.16 3.48 -1.86
C VAL A 162 -15.27 2.82 -0.49
N GLU A 163 -15.40 3.60 0.58
CA GLU A 163 -15.51 3.10 1.95
C GLU A 163 -16.75 2.22 2.14
N GLN A 164 -17.88 2.65 1.60
CA GLN A 164 -19.11 1.88 1.64
C GLN A 164 -18.95 0.52 0.93
N TYR A 165 -18.36 0.52 -0.26
CA TYR A 165 -18.14 -0.71 -1.04
C TYR A 165 -17.10 -1.63 -0.41
N ALA A 166 -15.98 -1.08 0.06
CA ALA A 166 -14.89 -1.87 0.64
C ALA A 166 -15.26 -2.47 2.00
N GLY A 167 -16.16 -1.83 2.73
CA GLY A 167 -16.53 -2.19 4.09
C GLY A 167 -15.45 -1.80 5.09
N ILE A 168 -15.36 -0.50 5.37
CA ILE A 168 -14.38 0.04 6.33
C ILE A 168 -15.02 0.06 7.72
N SER A 169 -14.39 -0.64 8.68
CA SER A 169 -14.75 -0.52 10.08
C SER A 169 -13.98 0.61 10.75
N GLY A 170 -14.64 1.41 11.58
CA GLY A 170 -13.98 2.56 12.20
C GLY A 170 -14.84 3.32 13.21
N LEU A 171 -14.18 4.17 13.97
CA LEU A 171 -14.81 5.10 14.91
C LEU A 171 -14.85 6.49 14.27
N ALA A 172 -16.04 7.08 14.23
CA ALA A 172 -16.18 8.51 13.92
C ALA A 172 -15.68 9.31 15.13
N ALA A 173 -14.56 10.00 14.96
CA ALA A 173 -13.85 10.65 16.05
C ALA A 173 -13.87 12.19 15.96
N GLY A 174 -14.33 12.76 14.85
CA GLY A 174 -14.35 14.21 14.62
C GLY A 174 -12.96 14.85 14.65
N ILE A 175 -11.96 14.18 14.09
CA ILE A 175 -10.57 14.66 14.01
C ILE A 175 -10.29 15.11 12.58
N ALA A 176 -9.90 16.38 12.42
CA ALA A 176 -9.71 17.00 11.10
C ALA A 176 -8.59 16.34 10.29
N GLU A 177 -7.52 15.88 10.94
CA GLU A 177 -6.36 15.24 10.32
C GLU A 177 -6.66 13.84 9.77
N VAL A 178 -7.78 13.24 10.18
CA VAL A 178 -8.29 11.96 9.67
C VAL A 178 -9.81 12.02 9.54
N PRO A 179 -10.35 12.71 8.53
CA PRO A 179 -11.77 12.93 8.38
C PRO A 179 -12.61 11.65 8.44
N ASP A 180 -13.79 11.73 9.01
CA ASP A 180 -14.66 10.58 9.24
C ASP A 180 -15.42 10.16 7.98
N SER A 181 -15.71 8.87 7.89
CA SER A 181 -16.67 8.32 6.93
C SER A 181 -18.09 8.33 7.49
N PRO A 182 -19.11 8.66 6.69
CA PRO A 182 -20.50 8.44 7.07
C PRO A 182 -20.93 6.97 7.01
N HIS A 183 -20.05 6.07 6.54
CA HIS A 183 -20.36 4.66 6.25
C HIS A 183 -19.51 3.66 7.04
N PHE A 184 -18.92 4.08 8.17
CA PHE A 184 -18.15 3.14 8.98
C PHE A 184 -19.01 1.99 9.49
N LEU A 185 -18.52 0.76 9.30
CA LEU A 185 -18.97 -0.40 10.05
C LEU A 185 -18.52 -0.27 11.51
N PRO A 186 -19.15 -1.00 12.45
CA PRO A 186 -18.72 -0.99 13.85
C PRO A 186 -17.21 -1.16 13.98
N HIS A 187 -16.56 -0.31 14.76
CA HIS A 187 -15.11 -0.39 14.94
C HIS A 187 -14.70 -1.64 15.74
N MET A 188 -13.49 -2.10 15.51
CA MET A 188 -12.89 -3.14 16.34
C MET A 188 -12.38 -2.51 17.64
N PRO A 189 -12.77 -3.03 18.82
CA PRO A 189 -12.42 -2.42 20.11
C PRO A 189 -10.91 -2.48 20.37
N LEU A 190 -10.44 -1.53 21.16
CA LEU A 190 -9.13 -1.58 21.78
C LEU A 190 -9.08 -2.72 22.81
N ASN A 191 -7.90 -3.26 23.10
CA ASN A 191 -7.76 -4.20 24.20
C ASN A 191 -7.56 -3.47 25.55
N CYS A 192 -7.51 -4.20 26.67
CA CYS A 192 -7.46 -3.64 28.02
C CYS A 192 -6.29 -2.68 28.22
N ILE A 193 -5.08 -3.05 27.76
CA ILE A 193 -3.92 -2.17 27.91
C ILE A 193 -3.97 -0.96 26.99
N GLU A 194 -4.54 -1.09 25.79
CA GLU A 194 -4.70 0.02 24.88
C GLU A 194 -5.72 1.05 25.42
N GLU A 195 -6.81 0.60 26.06
CA GLU A 195 -7.77 1.51 26.75
C GLU A 195 -7.11 2.22 27.94
N THR A 196 -6.33 1.50 28.74
CA THR A 196 -5.57 2.10 29.85
C THR A 196 -4.55 3.13 29.33
N PHE A 197 -3.79 2.76 28.29
CA PHE A 197 -2.81 3.64 27.66
C PHE A 197 -3.50 4.89 27.10
N LYS A 198 -4.62 4.73 26.38
CA LYS A 198 -5.45 5.83 25.86
C LYS A 198 -5.84 6.81 26.96
N GLY A 199 -6.44 6.30 28.04
CA GLY A 199 -6.89 7.16 29.15
C GLY A 199 -5.76 7.95 29.79
N ARG A 200 -4.58 7.36 29.92
CA ARG A 200 -3.40 8.02 30.50
C ARG A 200 -2.82 9.08 29.55
N ILE A 201 -2.72 8.76 28.25
CA ILE A 201 -2.18 9.69 27.24
C ILE A 201 -3.10 10.89 27.03
N GLU A 202 -4.40 10.67 26.85
CA GLU A 202 -5.34 11.77 26.62
C GLU A 202 -5.44 12.72 27.85
N LYS A 203 -5.20 12.19 29.06
CA LYS A 203 -5.08 12.99 30.28
C LYS A 203 -3.79 13.78 30.35
N ALA A 204 -2.66 13.16 30.01
CA ALA A 204 -1.34 13.78 30.09
C ALA A 204 -1.08 14.80 28.97
N PHE A 205 -1.63 14.56 27.80
CA PHE A 205 -1.41 15.37 26.60
C PHE A 205 -2.75 15.77 25.95
N PRO A 206 -3.37 16.84 26.41
CA PRO A 206 -4.58 17.38 25.77
C PRO A 206 -4.35 17.64 24.28
N GLY A 207 -5.16 17.01 23.43
CA GLY A 207 -5.05 17.09 21.97
C GLY A 207 -4.40 15.88 21.30
N ARG A 208 -3.72 14.99 22.02
CA ARG A 208 -3.27 13.70 21.49
C ARG A 208 -4.36 12.64 21.71
N ARG A 209 -5.24 12.48 20.72
CA ARG A 209 -6.41 11.58 20.82
C ARG A 209 -6.10 10.23 20.20
N LEU A 210 -6.18 9.15 20.98
CA LEU A 210 -5.97 7.79 20.52
C LEU A 210 -7.29 7.19 20.02
N ILE A 211 -7.29 6.71 18.78
CA ILE A 211 -8.44 6.07 18.16
C ILE A 211 -8.08 4.66 17.65
N PRO A 212 -9.04 3.72 17.63
CA PRO A 212 -8.82 2.44 16.96
C PRO A 212 -8.61 2.64 15.48
N SER A 213 -7.87 1.71 14.85
CA SER A 213 -7.64 1.72 13.40
C SER A 213 -8.94 1.69 12.59
N ARG A 214 -8.84 2.11 11.34
CA ARG A 214 -9.92 2.06 10.33
C ARG A 214 -9.55 1.04 9.25
N PRO A 215 -9.66 -0.27 9.50
CA PRO A 215 -9.28 -1.26 8.53
C PRO A 215 -10.42 -1.60 7.56
N ALA A 216 -10.06 -1.98 6.35
CA ALA A 216 -10.98 -2.56 5.37
C ALA A 216 -11.36 -3.99 5.75
N HIS A 217 -11.95 -4.18 6.94
CA HIS A 217 -12.40 -5.46 7.48
C HIS A 217 -13.87 -5.39 7.83
N LEU A 218 -14.62 -6.42 7.45
CA LEU A 218 -16.02 -6.54 7.78
C LEU A 218 -16.21 -6.91 9.26
N THR A 219 -16.96 -6.13 9.97
CA THR A 219 -17.32 -6.37 11.38
C THR A 219 -18.79 -6.73 11.57
N ASP A 220 -19.57 -6.68 10.48
CA ASP A 220 -20.97 -7.11 10.41
C ASP A 220 -21.26 -7.91 9.12
N ASP A 221 -22.52 -8.26 8.90
CA ASP A 221 -22.97 -9.09 7.77
C ASP A 221 -23.64 -8.29 6.65
N THR A 222 -23.36 -6.98 6.54
CA THR A 222 -23.97 -6.12 5.51
C THR A 222 -23.47 -6.45 4.09
N HIS A 223 -22.26 -6.96 3.97
CA HIS A 223 -21.64 -7.35 2.70
C HIS A 223 -21.86 -8.85 2.43
N LYS A 224 -23.03 -9.21 1.94
CA LYS A 224 -23.49 -10.61 1.80
C LYS A 224 -22.57 -11.59 1.06
N GLU A 225 -21.69 -11.10 0.21
CA GLU A 225 -20.76 -11.93 -0.59
C GLU A 225 -19.40 -12.19 0.11
N ARG A 226 -19.16 -11.51 1.22
CA ARG A 226 -17.94 -11.61 2.02
C ARG A 226 -18.30 -11.86 3.48
N GLY A 227 -17.57 -12.76 4.14
CA GLY A 227 -17.79 -13.06 5.56
C GLY A 227 -17.10 -12.05 6.49
N ARG A 228 -17.58 -11.98 7.74
CA ARG A 228 -16.96 -11.16 8.78
C ARG A 228 -15.53 -11.58 9.10
N CYS A 229 -14.75 -10.66 9.65
CA CYS A 229 -13.44 -10.95 10.23
C CYS A 229 -13.58 -11.94 11.38
N GLN A 230 -12.79 -13.01 11.33
CA GLN A 230 -12.78 -14.07 12.36
C GLN A 230 -11.67 -13.86 13.41
N TYR A 231 -11.02 -12.71 13.44
CA TYR A 231 -9.94 -12.35 14.38
C TYR A 231 -8.81 -13.39 14.48
N ARG A 232 -8.53 -14.09 13.38
CA ARG A 232 -7.53 -15.18 13.33
C ARG A 232 -6.09 -14.70 13.35
N ASN A 233 -5.85 -13.42 13.04
CA ASN A 233 -4.52 -12.83 12.87
C ASN A 233 -3.64 -13.55 11.80
N LEU A 234 -4.26 -14.12 10.77
CA LEU A 234 -3.62 -14.85 9.67
C LEU A 234 -3.85 -14.18 8.30
N CYS A 235 -4.07 -12.87 8.31
CA CYS A 235 -4.44 -12.11 7.10
C CYS A 235 -3.43 -12.23 5.96
N HIS A 236 -2.13 -12.34 6.28
CA HIS A 236 -1.07 -12.44 5.27
C HIS A 236 -1.02 -13.80 4.54
N ARG A 237 -1.74 -14.81 5.03
CA ARG A 237 -1.88 -16.11 4.37
C ARG A 237 -3.02 -16.16 3.35
N GLY A 238 -3.74 -15.02 3.16
CA GLY A 238 -5.02 -14.93 2.49
C GLY A 238 -6.18 -15.22 3.46
N CYS A 239 -7.29 -14.49 3.33
CA CYS A 239 -8.47 -14.68 4.19
C CYS A 239 -9.51 -15.54 3.47
N PRO A 240 -9.73 -16.80 3.88
CA PRO A 240 -10.70 -17.68 3.20
C PRO A 240 -12.16 -17.22 3.40
N TYR A 241 -12.41 -16.35 4.37
CA TYR A 241 -13.72 -15.78 4.65
C TYR A 241 -14.01 -14.50 3.85
N GLY A 242 -13.02 -13.96 3.12
CA GLY A 242 -13.16 -12.65 2.48
C GLY A 242 -13.33 -11.50 3.49
N GLY A 243 -12.92 -11.70 4.74
CA GLY A 243 -13.15 -10.76 5.85
C GLY A 243 -12.46 -9.41 5.69
N TYR A 244 -11.47 -9.30 4.81
CA TYR A 244 -10.88 -8.01 4.42
C TYR A 244 -10.96 -7.79 2.91
N PHE A 245 -10.94 -6.53 2.51
CA PHE A 245 -11.00 -6.13 1.10
C PHE A 245 -9.72 -6.52 0.35
N THR A 246 -9.89 -7.20 -0.78
CA THR A 246 -8.89 -7.40 -1.83
C THR A 246 -9.55 -7.28 -3.20
N SER A 247 -8.77 -7.01 -4.25
CA SER A 247 -9.34 -7.02 -5.61
C SER A 247 -9.89 -8.41 -5.97
N VAL A 248 -9.24 -9.48 -5.47
CA VAL A 248 -9.64 -10.88 -5.76
C VAL A 248 -10.98 -11.26 -5.12
N THR A 249 -11.31 -10.67 -3.96
CA THR A 249 -12.56 -11.00 -3.24
C THR A 249 -13.70 -10.03 -3.53
N SER A 250 -13.45 -8.95 -4.25
CA SER A 250 -14.40 -7.84 -4.38
C SER A 250 -14.48 -7.31 -5.81
N THR A 251 -13.58 -6.43 -6.22
CA THR A 251 -13.72 -5.66 -7.46
C THR A 251 -13.59 -6.51 -8.73
N ILE A 252 -12.68 -7.49 -8.77
CA ILE A 252 -12.52 -8.37 -9.93
C ILE A 252 -13.74 -9.30 -10.11
N PRO A 253 -14.22 -10.01 -9.07
CA PRO A 253 -15.46 -10.79 -9.18
C PRO A 253 -16.66 -9.97 -9.68
N ASP A 254 -16.83 -8.75 -9.18
CA ASP A 254 -17.94 -7.89 -9.62
C ASP A 254 -17.77 -7.42 -11.08
N ALA A 255 -16.56 -7.12 -11.49
CA ALA A 255 -16.25 -6.83 -12.89
C ALA A 255 -16.53 -8.05 -13.80
N MET A 256 -16.17 -9.26 -13.36
CA MET A 256 -16.44 -10.51 -14.10
C MET A 256 -17.94 -10.80 -14.25
N LYS A 257 -18.75 -10.51 -13.23
CA LYS A 257 -20.22 -10.70 -13.28
C LYS A 257 -20.90 -9.86 -14.37
N THR A 258 -20.30 -8.74 -14.80
CA THR A 258 -20.84 -7.89 -15.88
C THR A 258 -20.75 -8.56 -17.25
N GLY A 259 -19.90 -9.56 -17.43
CA GLY A 259 -19.57 -10.16 -18.72
C GLY A 259 -18.68 -9.28 -19.63
N ASN A 260 -18.29 -8.09 -19.17
CA ASN A 260 -17.50 -7.12 -19.94
C ASN A 260 -15.99 -7.19 -19.65
N LEU A 261 -15.54 -7.97 -18.65
CA LEU A 261 -14.12 -8.11 -18.30
C LEU A 261 -13.48 -9.31 -19.01
N THR A 262 -12.36 -9.07 -19.66
CA THR A 262 -11.40 -10.10 -20.08
C THR A 262 -10.16 -9.97 -19.24
N MET A 263 -9.80 -11.02 -18.48
CA MET A 263 -8.51 -11.09 -17.75
C MET A 263 -7.48 -11.82 -18.61
N ARG A 264 -6.30 -11.23 -18.76
CA ARG A 264 -5.15 -11.89 -19.38
C ARG A 264 -3.96 -11.88 -18.42
N HIS A 265 -3.66 -13.05 -17.89
CA HIS A 265 -2.53 -13.28 -16.98
C HIS A 265 -1.22 -13.47 -17.75
N HIS A 266 -0.09 -13.51 -17.03
CA HIS A 266 1.24 -13.66 -17.61
C HIS A 266 1.55 -12.66 -18.73
N SER A 267 1.00 -11.45 -18.59
CA SER A 267 0.97 -10.41 -19.63
C SER A 267 1.72 -9.18 -19.18
N ILE A 268 2.96 -9.06 -19.62
CA ILE A 268 3.82 -7.92 -19.31
C ILE A 268 3.53 -6.81 -20.33
N ALA A 269 2.87 -5.74 -19.90
CA ALA A 269 2.74 -4.54 -20.70
C ALA A 269 4.12 -3.89 -20.85
N VAL A 270 4.64 -3.84 -22.07
CA VAL A 270 6.01 -3.37 -22.34
C VAL A 270 6.05 -1.99 -22.98
N GLU A 271 4.98 -1.59 -23.68
CA GLU A 271 4.95 -0.31 -24.38
C GLU A 271 3.50 0.20 -24.57
N LEU A 272 3.31 1.48 -24.31
CA LEU A 272 2.14 2.24 -24.75
C LEU A 272 2.42 2.74 -26.18
N VAL A 273 1.57 2.34 -27.12
CA VAL A 273 1.76 2.67 -28.54
C VAL A 273 1.05 3.98 -28.87
N TYR A 274 1.81 4.99 -29.25
CA TYR A 274 1.28 6.29 -29.66
C TYR A 274 0.91 6.32 -31.16
N ASP A 275 -0.24 6.88 -31.48
CA ASP A 275 -0.66 7.16 -32.85
C ASP A 275 -0.46 8.66 -33.12
N GLU A 276 0.61 9.00 -33.80
CA GLU A 276 0.97 10.40 -34.09
C GLU A 276 -0.09 11.12 -34.92
N LYS A 277 -0.80 10.40 -35.78
CA LYS A 277 -1.87 11.00 -36.64
C LYS A 277 -3.09 11.37 -35.81
N LYS A 278 -3.39 10.60 -34.78
CA LYS A 278 -4.55 10.81 -33.89
C LYS A 278 -4.20 11.59 -32.63
N GLY A 279 -2.93 11.80 -32.34
CA GLY A 279 -2.46 12.49 -31.13
C GLY A 279 -2.81 11.76 -29.83
N ARG A 280 -2.90 10.41 -29.85
CA ARG A 280 -3.30 9.63 -28.67
C ARG A 280 -2.72 8.22 -28.65
N ALA A 281 -2.80 7.55 -27.49
CA ALA A 281 -2.44 6.14 -27.40
C ALA A 281 -3.43 5.28 -28.18
N SER A 282 -2.93 4.35 -28.98
CA SER A 282 -3.72 3.42 -29.77
C SER A 282 -3.90 2.06 -29.13
N GLY A 283 -3.05 1.71 -28.13
CA GLY A 283 -3.07 0.44 -27.44
C GLY A 283 -1.78 0.15 -26.68
N VAL A 284 -1.60 -1.11 -26.34
CA VAL A 284 -0.53 -1.62 -25.50
C VAL A 284 0.14 -2.80 -26.20
N ARG A 285 1.48 -2.77 -26.27
CA ARG A 285 2.28 -3.94 -26.65
C ARG A 285 2.56 -4.77 -25.42
N VAL A 286 2.35 -6.06 -25.52
CA VAL A 286 2.37 -7.00 -24.40
C VAL A 286 3.27 -8.18 -24.73
N LEU A 287 4.18 -8.48 -23.83
CA LEU A 287 4.97 -9.70 -23.86
C LEU A 287 4.25 -10.80 -23.05
N ASP A 288 4.00 -11.92 -23.66
CA ASP A 288 3.55 -13.12 -22.96
C ASP A 288 4.72 -13.72 -22.17
N ALA A 289 4.62 -13.72 -20.84
CA ALA A 289 5.71 -14.14 -19.96
C ALA A 289 6.00 -15.65 -20.03
N GLN A 290 5.10 -16.46 -20.59
CA GLN A 290 5.25 -17.90 -20.72
C GLN A 290 5.80 -18.32 -22.08
N THR A 291 5.32 -17.68 -23.16
CA THR A 291 5.73 -18.06 -24.54
C THR A 291 6.82 -17.17 -25.10
N GLY A 292 7.02 -15.95 -24.55
CA GLY A 292 7.92 -14.95 -25.11
C GLY A 292 7.35 -14.22 -26.33
N GLU A 293 6.11 -14.48 -26.70
CA GLU A 293 5.47 -13.85 -27.87
C GLU A 293 5.03 -12.43 -27.57
N MET A 294 5.12 -11.57 -28.58
CA MET A 294 4.62 -10.19 -28.52
C MET A 294 3.22 -10.08 -29.09
N HIS A 295 2.34 -9.47 -28.34
CA HIS A 295 0.95 -9.20 -28.74
C HIS A 295 0.67 -7.69 -28.74
N MET A 296 -0.30 -7.27 -29.57
CA MET A 296 -0.77 -5.90 -29.61
C MET A 296 -2.27 -5.85 -29.29
N PHE A 297 -2.64 -5.13 -28.24
CA PHE A 297 -4.04 -4.86 -27.88
C PHE A 297 -4.36 -3.39 -28.07
N ARG A 298 -5.53 -3.09 -28.62
CA ARG A 298 -5.99 -1.73 -28.92
C ARG A 298 -7.13 -1.34 -28.01
N ALA A 299 -7.16 -0.06 -27.60
CA ALA A 299 -8.27 0.48 -26.84
C ALA A 299 -8.45 1.97 -27.09
N ARG A 300 -9.65 2.46 -26.74
CA ARG A 300 -9.98 3.88 -26.77
C ARG A 300 -9.40 4.62 -25.57
N ILE A 301 -9.41 3.99 -24.38
CA ILE A 301 -8.83 4.51 -23.14
C ILE A 301 -7.93 3.45 -22.48
N ILE A 302 -6.90 3.92 -21.78
CA ILE A 302 -5.92 3.05 -21.10
C ILE A 302 -5.72 3.55 -19.67
N PHE A 303 -5.86 2.65 -18.69
CA PHE A 303 -5.54 2.88 -17.29
C PHE A 303 -4.24 2.16 -16.93
N VAL A 304 -3.22 2.92 -16.56
CA VAL A 304 -1.91 2.40 -16.12
C VAL A 304 -1.93 2.31 -14.60
N ASN A 305 -2.12 1.10 -14.06
CA ASN A 305 -2.31 0.81 -12.64
C ASN A 305 -1.44 -0.38 -12.17
N ALA A 306 -0.20 -0.44 -12.65
CA ALA A 306 0.73 -1.53 -12.39
C ALA A 306 1.51 -1.39 -11.06
N ALA A 307 1.08 -0.52 -10.17
CA ALA A 307 1.75 0.03 -9.00
C ALA A 307 2.90 1.00 -9.35
N CYS A 308 3.14 1.98 -8.48
CA CYS A 308 3.97 3.16 -8.71
C CYS A 308 5.18 2.92 -9.65
N LEU A 309 6.11 2.09 -9.24
CA LEU A 309 7.38 1.89 -9.96
C LEU A 309 7.22 1.10 -11.26
N ASN A 310 6.30 0.10 -11.32
CA ASN A 310 6.05 -0.60 -12.58
C ASN A 310 5.32 0.27 -13.59
N SER A 311 4.40 1.15 -13.13
CA SER A 311 3.73 2.13 -13.99
C SER A 311 4.74 3.14 -14.53
N THR A 312 5.67 3.59 -13.71
CA THR A 312 6.79 4.45 -14.11
C THR A 312 7.69 3.77 -15.13
N TRP A 313 8.06 2.51 -14.86
CA TRP A 313 8.84 1.72 -15.81
C TRP A 313 8.18 1.66 -17.19
N LEU A 314 6.87 1.41 -17.23
CA LEU A 314 6.14 1.33 -18.50
C LEU A 314 6.18 2.66 -19.27
N LEU A 315 5.98 3.78 -18.58
CA LEU A 315 6.09 5.10 -19.23
C LEU A 315 7.49 5.33 -19.79
N LEU A 316 8.53 5.10 -18.98
CA LEU A 316 9.93 5.30 -19.38
C LEU A 316 10.36 4.36 -20.52
N ASN A 317 9.84 3.14 -20.55
CA ASN A 317 10.13 2.16 -21.60
C ASN A 317 9.35 2.41 -22.90
N SER A 318 8.25 3.19 -22.84
CA SER A 318 7.40 3.51 -23.99
C SER A 318 7.95 4.73 -24.76
N LYS A 319 9.00 4.54 -25.53
CA LYS A 319 9.66 5.60 -26.31
C LYS A 319 9.11 5.66 -27.73
N SER A 320 9.05 6.85 -28.30
CA SER A 320 8.65 7.10 -29.70
C SER A 320 9.29 8.39 -30.20
N GLY A 321 9.08 8.72 -31.49
CA GLY A 321 9.52 10.02 -32.03
C GLY A 321 8.93 11.21 -31.27
N ARG A 322 7.68 11.09 -30.81
CA ARG A 322 7.02 12.09 -29.99
C ARG A 322 7.50 12.10 -28.54
N PHE A 323 7.87 10.96 -27.98
CA PHE A 323 8.26 10.78 -26.58
C PHE A 323 9.62 10.10 -26.46
N PRO A 324 10.74 10.77 -26.81
CA PRO A 324 12.07 10.15 -26.80
C PRO A 324 12.55 9.79 -25.38
N GLU A 325 12.08 10.53 -24.35
CA GLU A 325 12.46 10.32 -22.94
C GLU A 325 11.40 9.53 -22.13
N GLY A 326 10.47 8.87 -22.83
CA GLY A 326 9.39 8.09 -22.24
C GLY A 326 8.02 8.74 -22.43
N PHE A 327 6.99 7.93 -22.45
CA PHE A 327 5.62 8.30 -22.78
C PHE A 327 5.06 9.36 -21.82
N GLY A 328 4.65 10.50 -22.37
CA GLY A 328 4.08 11.60 -21.58
C GLY A 328 5.08 12.33 -20.66
N ASN A 329 6.39 12.17 -20.91
CA ASN A 329 7.45 12.79 -20.09
C ASN A 329 7.90 14.15 -20.64
N ASP A 330 7.00 14.95 -21.18
CA ASP A 330 7.31 16.29 -21.71
C ASP A 330 7.82 17.24 -20.62
N SER A 331 7.38 17.07 -19.39
CA SER A 331 7.82 17.84 -18.22
C SER A 331 9.17 17.40 -17.66
N GLY A 332 9.67 16.22 -18.04
CA GLY A 332 10.87 15.61 -17.46
C GLY A 332 10.71 15.17 -16.01
N VAL A 333 9.47 15.02 -15.50
CA VAL A 333 9.20 14.61 -14.11
C VAL A 333 8.96 13.11 -13.94
N VAL A 334 8.69 12.38 -15.01
CA VAL A 334 8.46 10.94 -14.93
C VAL A 334 9.71 10.25 -14.39
N GLY A 335 9.51 9.47 -13.34
CA GLY A 335 10.58 8.79 -12.60
C GLY A 335 11.20 9.59 -11.46
N LYS A 336 10.94 10.90 -11.33
CA LYS A 336 11.44 11.76 -10.25
C LYS A 336 10.42 11.91 -9.11
N TYR A 337 10.86 12.51 -8.00
CA TYR A 337 10.04 12.78 -6.81
C TYR A 337 9.48 11.52 -6.16
N LEU A 338 10.23 10.44 -6.18
CA LEU A 338 9.89 9.20 -5.52
C LEU A 338 9.86 9.40 -4.01
N MET A 339 8.72 9.08 -3.41
CA MET A 339 8.44 9.18 -1.97
C MET A 339 8.01 7.83 -1.42
N ASP A 340 8.19 7.66 -0.10
CA ASP A 340 7.63 6.56 0.69
C ASP A 340 7.52 7.03 2.14
N HIS A 341 6.76 6.36 2.98
CA HIS A 341 6.75 6.64 4.41
C HIS A 341 8.02 6.13 5.08
N HIS A 342 8.57 6.94 5.99
CA HIS A 342 9.58 6.43 6.92
C HIS A 342 8.91 5.98 8.22
N PHE A 343 9.39 4.87 8.77
CA PHE A 343 8.86 4.27 9.98
C PHE A 343 9.94 3.32 10.58
N GLN A 344 9.59 2.46 11.53
CA GLN A 344 10.55 1.58 12.24
C GLN A 344 11.52 2.37 13.13
N VAL A 345 11.06 3.50 13.58
CA VAL A 345 11.61 4.27 14.68
C VAL A 345 10.54 4.39 15.74
N GLY A 346 10.89 4.30 17.04
CA GLY A 346 9.91 4.40 18.11
C GLY A 346 10.36 3.73 19.40
N ALA A 347 9.40 3.34 20.23
CA ALA A 347 9.67 2.74 21.53
C ALA A 347 8.61 1.72 21.93
N SER A 348 8.95 0.83 22.83
CA SER A 348 8.03 -0.09 23.50
C SER A 348 8.25 -0.06 25.00
N GLY A 349 7.20 -0.30 25.78
CA GLY A 349 7.29 -0.36 27.24
C GLY A 349 6.32 -1.38 27.81
N GLU A 350 6.61 -1.85 29.02
CA GLU A 350 5.87 -2.87 29.74
C GLU A 350 4.98 -2.25 30.82
N PHE A 351 3.86 -2.92 31.10
CA PHE A 351 2.86 -2.48 32.08
C PHE A 351 2.54 -3.61 33.05
N ASP A 352 2.40 -3.27 34.34
CA ASP A 352 1.97 -4.19 35.40
C ASP A 352 0.43 -4.29 35.49
N ASP A 353 -0.27 -3.44 34.76
CA ASP A 353 -1.73 -3.46 34.68
C ASP A 353 -2.22 -4.77 34.05
N HIS A 354 -3.45 -5.19 34.41
CA HIS A 354 -4.15 -6.33 33.80
C HIS A 354 -3.39 -7.65 33.85
N ALA A 355 -2.68 -7.93 34.95
CA ALA A 355 -1.82 -9.11 35.08
C ALA A 355 -2.58 -10.45 34.93
N ASP A 356 -3.87 -10.46 35.27
CA ASP A 356 -4.79 -11.60 35.21
C ASP A 356 -5.66 -11.63 33.95
N GLU A 357 -5.52 -10.63 33.06
CA GLU A 357 -6.30 -10.54 31.83
C GLU A 357 -5.53 -11.07 30.61
N TYR A 358 -6.28 -11.63 29.68
CA TYR A 358 -5.79 -12.08 28.38
C TYR A 358 -6.83 -11.79 27.30
N TYR A 359 -6.51 -11.98 26.01
CA TYR A 359 -7.45 -11.77 24.93
C TYR A 359 -7.54 -12.97 24.01
N PHE A 360 -8.70 -13.16 23.41
CA PHE A 360 -8.95 -14.13 22.35
C PHE A 360 -8.99 -13.47 21.00
N GLY A 361 -8.20 -14.04 20.07
CA GLY A 361 -8.04 -13.46 18.75
C GLY A 361 -7.35 -12.10 18.83
N ARG A 362 -6.84 -11.63 17.72
CA ARG A 362 -6.16 -10.35 17.65
C ARG A 362 -6.85 -9.45 16.65
N ARG A 363 -7.11 -8.20 17.08
CA ARG A 363 -7.48 -7.15 16.14
C ARG A 363 -6.43 -7.08 15.02
N PRO A 364 -6.83 -7.05 13.73
CA PRO A 364 -5.90 -7.16 12.61
C PRO A 364 -5.01 -5.94 12.41
N ASN A 365 -5.26 -4.85 13.12
CA ASN A 365 -4.56 -3.58 12.95
C ASN A 365 -4.30 -2.84 14.27
N HIS A 366 -3.54 -1.77 14.17
CA HIS A 366 -3.01 -0.95 15.24
C HIS A 366 -4.02 0.12 15.70
N PHE A 367 -3.73 0.85 16.79
CA PHE A 367 -4.37 2.13 17.08
C PHE A 367 -3.62 3.26 16.34
N LEU A 368 -4.21 4.45 16.32
CA LEU A 368 -3.59 5.66 15.78
C LEU A 368 -3.82 6.84 16.73
N ILE A 369 -2.78 7.61 16.99
CA ILE A 369 -2.89 9.01 17.41
C ILE A 369 -2.59 9.82 16.16
N PRO A 370 -3.58 10.49 15.54
CA PRO A 370 -3.38 11.29 14.34
C PRO A 370 -2.36 12.41 14.56
N ARG A 371 -1.86 12.97 13.49
CA ARG A 371 -0.90 14.08 13.52
C ARG A 371 -1.37 15.17 14.49
N TYR A 372 -0.51 15.57 15.40
CA TYR A 372 -0.75 16.61 16.41
C TYR A 372 0.37 17.67 16.44
N ARG A 373 1.43 17.48 15.65
CA ARG A 373 2.53 18.43 15.48
C ARG A 373 2.42 19.13 14.12
N ASN A 374 2.92 20.36 14.07
CA ASN A 374 2.98 21.19 12.85
C ASN A 374 1.59 21.34 12.18
N ILE A 375 0.53 21.45 12.98
CA ILE A 375 -0.85 21.68 12.53
C ILE A 375 -1.31 23.12 12.75
N ARG A 376 -0.54 23.92 13.48
CA ARG A 376 -0.83 25.34 13.77
C ARG A 376 0.18 26.23 13.07
N GLU A 377 -0.23 27.41 12.68
CA GLU A 377 0.63 28.39 12.01
C GLU A 377 1.77 28.92 12.89
N ASP A 378 1.58 28.92 14.23
CA ASP A 378 2.57 29.34 15.21
C ASP A 378 3.61 28.26 15.55
N ALA A 379 3.46 27.06 15.00
CA ALA A 379 4.45 26.01 15.18
C ALA A 379 5.75 26.35 14.44
N GLN A 380 6.86 26.30 15.15
CA GLN A 380 8.21 26.43 14.56
C GLN A 380 8.93 25.09 14.64
N PRO A 381 8.62 24.19 13.72
CA PRO A 381 9.24 22.87 13.73
C PRO A 381 10.66 22.91 13.18
N ASN A 382 11.50 22.02 13.69
CA ASN A 382 12.81 21.75 13.08
C ASN A 382 12.69 20.95 11.77
N TYR A 383 11.49 20.51 11.44
CA TYR A 383 11.17 19.73 10.22
C TYR A 383 9.81 20.17 9.67
N LEU A 384 9.62 19.95 8.38
CA LEU A 384 8.35 20.19 7.68
C LEU A 384 7.46 18.95 7.72
N ARG A 385 6.14 19.16 7.56
CA ARG A 385 5.10 18.12 7.54
C ARG A 385 4.91 17.46 8.90
N GLY A 386 4.62 16.16 8.92
CA GLY A 386 4.34 15.48 10.18
C GLY A 386 4.25 13.97 10.08
N PHE A 387 3.81 13.39 11.19
CA PHE A 387 3.65 11.95 11.34
C PHE A 387 2.39 11.60 12.11
N GLY A 388 1.87 10.40 11.85
CA GLY A 388 0.85 9.75 12.67
C GLY A 388 1.49 8.72 13.59
N MET A 389 1.08 8.69 14.85
CA MET A 389 1.62 7.80 15.87
C MET A 389 0.81 6.49 15.89
N TYR A 390 1.28 5.49 15.15
CA TYR A 390 0.72 4.15 15.19
C TYR A 390 1.24 3.38 16.40
N GLY A 391 0.45 2.45 16.91
CA GLY A 391 0.88 1.59 17.99
C GLY A 391 -0.07 0.42 18.25
N SER A 392 0.37 -0.52 19.06
CA SER A 392 -0.44 -1.65 19.49
C SER A 392 -0.04 -2.15 20.87
N GLY A 393 -1.02 -2.63 21.61
CA GLY A 393 -0.83 -3.33 22.87
C GLY A 393 -0.93 -4.84 22.65
N TRP A 394 -0.09 -5.60 23.34
CA TRP A 394 -0.14 -7.06 23.34
C TRP A 394 0.30 -7.63 24.69
N ARG A 395 -0.14 -8.83 25.00
CA ARG A 395 0.37 -9.61 26.10
C ARG A 395 1.60 -10.39 25.61
N GLN A 396 2.73 -10.25 26.28
CA GLN A 396 3.93 -11.02 25.97
C GLN A 396 3.64 -12.51 26.13
N GLY A 397 3.88 -13.27 25.07
CA GLY A 397 3.68 -14.71 25.06
C GLY A 397 4.88 -15.45 25.68
N TRP A 398 4.68 -16.74 26.00
CA TRP A 398 5.72 -17.60 26.53
C TRP A 398 7.03 -17.58 25.73
N GLY A 399 6.96 -17.56 24.41
CA GLY A 399 8.16 -17.50 23.56
C GLY A 399 8.97 -16.22 23.71
N GLU A 400 8.30 -15.09 23.89
CA GLU A 400 8.93 -13.78 24.12
C GLU A 400 9.60 -13.76 25.51
N VAL A 401 8.89 -14.27 26.53
CA VAL A 401 9.43 -14.39 27.89
C VAL A 401 10.66 -15.32 27.91
N ALA A 402 10.59 -16.46 27.21
CA ALA A 402 11.71 -17.38 27.09
C ALA A 402 12.92 -16.74 26.41
N ALA A 403 12.71 -15.95 25.34
CA ALA A 403 13.79 -15.24 24.66
C ALA A 403 14.44 -14.18 25.57
N MET A 404 13.65 -13.45 26.37
CA MET A 404 14.18 -12.50 27.35
C MET A 404 15.01 -13.21 28.44
N LYS A 405 14.53 -14.35 28.96
CA LYS A 405 15.26 -15.15 29.95
C LYS A 405 16.55 -15.73 29.36
N GLU A 406 16.59 -16.05 28.06
CA GLU A 406 17.82 -16.46 27.36
C GLU A 406 18.88 -15.36 27.40
N VAL A 407 18.48 -14.11 27.13
CA VAL A 407 19.38 -12.96 27.16
C VAL A 407 19.88 -12.68 28.60
N GLU A 408 18.98 -12.79 29.59
CA GLU A 408 19.28 -12.49 30.99
C GLU A 408 20.15 -13.58 31.64
N LEU A 409 19.79 -14.85 31.46
CA LEU A 409 20.39 -16.00 32.18
C LEU A 409 21.45 -16.73 31.34
N GLY A 410 21.56 -16.43 30.06
CA GLY A 410 22.46 -17.11 29.14
C GLY A 410 22.12 -18.59 28.99
N PHE A 411 23.18 -19.43 29.01
CA PHE A 411 23.06 -20.87 28.82
C PHE A 411 23.30 -21.61 30.16
N GLY A 412 22.48 -22.61 30.47
CA GLY A 412 22.70 -23.46 31.63
C GLY A 412 21.44 -23.96 32.36
N PRO A 413 21.58 -24.58 33.56
CA PRO A 413 20.44 -25.11 34.32
C PRO A 413 19.39 -24.05 34.65
N GLY A 414 19.79 -22.86 35.08
CA GLY A 414 18.87 -21.76 35.42
C GLY A 414 17.99 -21.34 34.25
N PHE A 415 18.55 -21.26 33.03
CA PHE A 415 17.77 -21.02 31.84
C PHE A 415 16.78 -22.17 31.54
N LYS A 416 17.22 -23.42 31.63
CA LYS A 416 16.35 -24.58 31.44
C LYS A 416 15.18 -24.60 32.44
N ASP A 417 15.42 -24.33 33.68
CA ASP A 417 14.37 -24.25 34.71
C ASP A 417 13.39 -23.11 34.42
N ALA A 418 13.89 -21.96 34.03
CA ALA A 418 13.08 -20.79 33.70
C ALA A 418 12.14 -21.03 32.49
N ILE A 419 12.59 -21.73 31.43
CA ILE A 419 11.77 -22.03 30.25
C ILE A 419 10.91 -23.29 30.41
N SER A 420 11.17 -24.13 31.43
CA SER A 420 10.37 -25.33 31.70
C SER A 420 8.95 -25.02 32.17
N ARG A 421 8.74 -23.79 32.67
CA ARG A 421 7.43 -23.29 33.13
C ARG A 421 6.94 -22.19 32.17
N PRO A 422 6.02 -22.54 31.27
CA PRO A 422 5.45 -21.53 30.37
C PRO A 422 4.70 -20.45 31.16
N GLU A 423 5.14 -19.22 31.05
CA GLU A 423 4.52 -18.06 31.68
C GLU A 423 4.18 -17.02 30.61
N SER A 424 3.02 -16.40 30.72
CA SER A 424 2.74 -15.17 29.98
C SER A 424 3.48 -14.02 30.65
N GLY A 425 4.10 -13.18 29.87
CA GLY A 425 4.79 -11.99 30.37
C GLY A 425 3.82 -10.86 30.71
N LYS A 426 4.34 -9.66 30.80
CA LYS A 426 3.56 -8.44 31.03
C LYS A 426 2.79 -8.02 29.79
N TRP A 427 1.84 -7.13 29.96
CA TRP A 427 1.34 -6.35 28.84
C TRP A 427 2.41 -5.38 28.36
N ALA A 428 2.46 -5.14 27.07
CA ALA A 428 3.37 -4.18 26.47
C ALA A 428 2.63 -3.33 25.44
N VAL A 429 3.08 -2.10 25.27
CA VAL A 429 2.64 -1.20 24.19
C VAL A 429 3.86 -0.80 23.39
N GLN A 430 3.75 -0.90 22.07
CA GLN A 430 4.74 -0.40 21.13
C GLN A 430 4.14 0.75 20.33
N MET A 431 4.95 1.79 20.12
CA MET A 431 4.66 2.90 19.25
C MET A 431 5.66 2.92 18.09
N PHE A 432 5.17 3.03 16.87
CA PHE A 432 5.96 3.05 15.62
C PHE A 432 5.33 4.03 14.64
N PRO A 433 5.65 5.32 14.77
CA PRO A 433 5.09 6.38 13.93
C PRO A 433 5.37 6.15 12.45
N PHE A 434 4.48 6.71 11.60
CA PHE A 434 4.68 6.84 10.17
C PHE A 434 4.80 8.31 9.81
N GLY A 435 5.91 8.69 9.18
CA GLY A 435 6.22 10.04 8.77
C GLY A 435 6.16 10.23 7.28
N GLU A 436 5.90 11.46 6.89
CA GLU A 436 5.93 11.90 5.51
C GLU A 436 7.36 11.97 4.98
N CYS A 437 7.50 11.78 3.67
CA CYS A 437 8.72 12.08 2.92
C CYS A 437 8.47 13.25 1.99
N LEU A 438 9.34 14.25 1.99
CA LEU A 438 9.26 15.36 1.05
C LEU A 438 9.54 14.88 -0.39
N PRO A 439 8.89 15.51 -1.38
CA PRO A 439 9.09 15.17 -2.79
C PRO A 439 10.41 15.72 -3.34
N TYR A 440 11.52 15.08 -3.02
CA TYR A 440 12.84 15.49 -3.52
C TYR A 440 13.02 15.11 -4.99
N GLU A 441 13.46 16.05 -5.83
CA GLU A 441 13.75 15.77 -7.24
C GLU A 441 14.88 14.74 -7.42
N SER A 442 15.81 14.70 -6.47
CA SER A 442 16.92 13.74 -6.43
C SER A 442 16.49 12.29 -6.18
N ASN A 443 15.29 12.08 -5.62
CA ASN A 443 14.72 10.76 -5.42
C ASN A 443 14.03 10.31 -6.70
N ARG A 444 14.61 9.29 -7.37
CA ARG A 444 14.18 8.90 -8.70
C ARG A 444 14.33 7.41 -8.99
N ALA A 445 13.53 6.94 -9.92
CA ALA A 445 13.65 5.66 -10.59
C ALA A 445 13.84 5.89 -12.09
N TYR A 446 14.77 5.19 -12.74
CA TYR A 446 15.03 5.30 -14.17
C TYR A 446 15.43 3.94 -14.74
N LEU A 447 15.43 3.80 -16.07
CA LEU A 447 15.77 2.53 -16.71
C LEU A 447 17.26 2.22 -16.58
N ASP A 448 17.54 0.97 -16.23
CA ASP A 448 18.85 0.36 -16.31
C ASP A 448 18.94 -0.41 -17.63
N THR A 449 19.68 0.13 -18.59
CA THR A 449 19.86 -0.50 -19.90
C THR A 449 20.97 -1.55 -19.91
N ASP A 450 21.81 -1.56 -18.88
CA ASP A 450 22.91 -2.50 -18.75
C ASP A 450 22.45 -3.79 -18.05
N GLN A 451 21.44 -3.69 -17.17
CA GLN A 451 20.82 -4.84 -16.51
C GLN A 451 19.45 -5.14 -17.12
N LEU A 452 19.35 -6.27 -17.79
CA LEU A 452 18.10 -6.75 -18.37
C LEU A 452 17.47 -7.85 -17.48
N ASP A 453 16.15 -7.95 -17.52
CA ASP A 453 15.44 -9.08 -16.91
C ASP A 453 15.51 -10.33 -17.82
N LYS A 454 14.92 -11.44 -17.35
CA LYS A 454 14.94 -12.72 -18.08
C LYS A 454 14.23 -12.71 -19.44
N TRP A 455 13.50 -11.66 -19.76
CA TRP A 455 12.86 -11.45 -21.07
C TRP A 455 13.60 -10.45 -21.94
N GLY A 456 14.77 -9.97 -21.50
CA GLY A 456 15.56 -8.98 -22.23
C GLY A 456 15.05 -7.55 -22.11
N LEU A 457 14.19 -7.27 -21.14
CA LEU A 457 13.66 -5.93 -20.87
C LEU A 457 14.56 -5.19 -19.88
N PRO A 458 14.74 -3.85 -20.04
CA PRO A 458 15.53 -3.07 -19.09
C PRO A 458 14.92 -3.12 -17.69
N THR A 459 15.75 -3.15 -16.66
CA THR A 459 15.28 -3.09 -15.27
C THR A 459 15.18 -1.64 -14.78
N LEU A 460 14.91 -1.42 -13.48
CA LEU A 460 14.92 -0.10 -12.88
C LEU A 460 16.16 0.10 -12.00
N VAL A 461 16.73 1.29 -12.06
CA VAL A 461 17.64 1.82 -11.04
C VAL A 461 16.83 2.62 -10.03
N MET A 462 16.99 2.31 -8.74
CA MET A 462 16.46 3.07 -7.63
C MET A 462 17.56 3.97 -7.05
N ASP A 463 17.34 5.27 -7.09
CA ASP A 463 18.22 6.31 -6.56
C ASP A 463 17.42 7.23 -5.64
N ALA A 464 17.11 6.76 -4.43
CA ALA A 464 16.27 7.47 -3.46
C ALA A 464 16.78 7.27 -2.04
N ALA A 465 16.60 8.28 -1.19
CA ALA A 465 16.90 8.24 0.25
C ALA A 465 16.05 9.26 1.00
N PHE A 466 15.88 9.05 2.28
CA PHE A 466 15.32 10.07 3.18
C PHE A 466 16.32 11.22 3.37
N GLY A 467 15.81 12.45 3.43
CA GLY A 467 16.60 13.65 3.63
C GLY A 467 16.78 14.02 5.11
N GLU A 468 17.37 15.18 5.36
CA GLU A 468 17.54 15.69 6.74
C GLU A 468 16.20 15.98 7.41
N ASN A 469 15.19 16.38 6.63
CA ASN A 469 13.84 16.61 7.14
C ASN A 469 13.25 15.36 7.80
N GLU A 470 13.35 14.22 7.13
CA GLU A 470 12.84 12.94 7.63
C GLU A 470 13.66 12.42 8.81
N LYS A 471 14.97 12.66 8.83
CA LYS A 471 15.83 12.30 9.95
C LYS A 471 15.50 13.12 11.21
N GLU A 472 15.25 14.42 11.07
CA GLU A 472 14.83 15.25 12.20
C GLU A 472 13.45 14.86 12.71
N MET A 473 12.52 14.57 11.78
CA MET A 473 11.20 14.03 12.13
C MET A 473 11.32 12.70 12.86
N ALA A 474 12.22 11.81 12.47
CA ALA A 474 12.48 10.52 13.14
C ALA A 474 12.97 10.70 14.58
N ARG A 475 13.84 11.68 14.85
CA ARG A 475 14.26 12.01 16.22
C ARG A 475 13.07 12.45 17.08
N GLN A 476 12.17 13.26 16.51
CA GLN A 476 10.96 13.68 17.21
C GLN A 476 10.00 12.51 17.45
N MET A 477 9.82 11.64 16.46
CA MET A 477 9.02 10.41 16.60
C MET A 477 9.50 9.55 17.77
N LEU A 478 10.82 9.38 17.89
CA LEU A 478 11.43 8.61 18.96
C LEU A 478 11.19 9.28 20.33
N SER A 479 11.47 10.58 20.42
CA SER A 479 11.27 11.38 21.65
C SER A 479 9.81 11.32 22.11
N ASP A 480 8.86 11.54 21.19
CA ASP A 480 7.43 11.51 21.52
C ASP A 480 6.95 10.12 21.94
N SER A 481 7.52 9.07 21.36
CA SER A 481 7.20 7.69 21.74
C SER A 481 7.62 7.38 23.19
N VAL A 482 8.83 7.80 23.57
CA VAL A 482 9.34 7.64 24.95
C VAL A 482 8.51 8.47 25.92
N GLU A 483 8.30 9.76 25.63
CA GLU A 483 7.53 10.68 26.45
C GLU A 483 6.11 10.13 26.76
N MET A 484 5.43 9.61 25.74
CA MET A 484 4.09 9.05 25.93
C MET A 484 4.08 7.76 26.74
N LEU A 485 5.06 6.87 26.54
CA LEU A 485 5.18 5.64 27.32
C LEU A 485 5.48 5.96 28.79
N GLU A 486 6.39 6.89 29.09
CA GLU A 486 6.70 7.35 30.44
C GLU A 486 5.47 7.95 31.14
N ALA A 487 4.78 8.86 30.45
CA ALA A 487 3.57 9.48 30.98
C ALA A 487 2.43 8.47 31.20
N ALA A 488 2.40 7.40 30.43
CA ALA A 488 1.47 6.30 30.63
C ALA A 488 1.88 5.32 31.76
N GLY A 489 3.04 5.51 32.39
CA GLY A 489 3.54 4.66 33.48
C GLY A 489 4.14 3.34 32.99
N ALA A 490 4.65 3.30 31.76
CA ALA A 490 5.37 2.14 31.26
C ALA A 490 6.71 1.96 31.99
N THR A 491 7.11 0.72 32.18
CA THR A 491 8.42 0.30 32.67
C THR A 491 9.22 -0.38 31.56
N ASN A 492 10.52 -0.59 31.76
CA ASN A 492 11.39 -1.27 30.79
C ASN A 492 11.27 -0.70 29.37
N ILE A 493 11.24 0.64 29.25
CA ILE A 493 11.11 1.31 27.95
C ILE A 493 12.36 1.02 27.12
N ARG A 494 12.14 0.52 25.91
CA ARG A 494 13.19 0.20 24.93
C ARG A 494 12.91 0.96 23.64
N THR A 495 13.88 1.72 23.19
CA THR A 495 13.84 2.42 21.92
C THR A 495 14.36 1.55 20.78
N PHE A 496 13.91 1.85 19.58
CA PHE A 496 14.44 1.27 18.36
C PHE A 496 14.48 2.33 17.25
N ASP A 497 15.56 2.28 16.49
CA ASP A 497 15.73 2.97 15.21
C ASP A 497 16.49 1.99 14.30
N GLN A 498 15.82 1.47 13.30
CA GLN A 498 16.36 0.40 12.46
C GLN A 498 17.07 0.93 11.21
N ASP A 499 17.17 2.24 11.03
CA ASP A 499 17.76 2.88 9.84
C ASP A 499 17.31 2.22 8.52
N ILE A 500 15.99 2.08 8.37
CA ILE A 500 15.41 1.35 7.25
C ILE A 500 15.42 2.23 6.00
N PRO A 501 15.88 1.71 4.84
CA PRO A 501 15.89 2.48 3.61
C PRO A 501 14.48 2.71 3.06
N ILE A 502 14.35 3.76 2.25
CA ILE A 502 13.14 4.05 1.47
C ILE A 502 12.72 2.83 0.61
N GLY A 503 11.44 2.66 0.36
CA GLY A 503 10.83 1.50 -0.29
C GLY A 503 10.26 0.46 0.67
N PHE A 504 10.74 0.44 1.92
CA PHE A 504 10.24 -0.50 2.92
C PHE A 504 8.91 -0.08 3.55
N GLY A 505 8.51 1.18 3.42
CA GLY A 505 7.16 1.66 3.75
C GLY A 505 6.09 1.01 2.88
N ILE A 506 6.48 0.52 1.70
CA ILE A 506 5.60 -0.17 0.74
C ILE A 506 4.50 0.77 0.21
N HIS A 507 4.73 2.04 0.36
CA HIS A 507 3.83 3.12 -0.03
C HIS A 507 4.49 4.01 -1.10
N GLU A 508 5.13 3.39 -2.09
CA GLU A 508 5.82 4.11 -3.16
C GLU A 508 4.86 5.10 -3.84
N MET A 509 5.21 6.38 -3.81
CA MET A 509 4.40 7.51 -4.31
C MET A 509 5.24 8.45 -5.18
N GLY A 510 4.58 9.31 -5.95
CA GLY A 510 5.23 10.25 -6.86
C GLY A 510 5.55 9.64 -8.20
N THR A 511 6.66 10.02 -8.84
CA THR A 511 7.18 9.50 -10.11
C THR A 511 6.41 9.84 -11.39
N ALA A 512 5.10 10.11 -11.32
CA ALA A 512 4.28 10.66 -12.41
C ALA A 512 3.16 11.55 -11.83
N ARG A 513 3.56 12.42 -10.90
CA ARG A 513 2.66 13.20 -10.04
C ARG A 513 1.62 14.02 -10.81
N MET A 514 0.45 14.18 -10.18
CA MET A 514 -0.57 15.15 -10.57
C MET A 514 -0.11 16.58 -10.28
N GLY A 515 -0.61 17.54 -11.04
CA GLY A 515 -0.38 18.97 -10.78
C GLY A 515 -1.23 19.87 -11.66
N ARG A 516 -1.11 21.17 -11.48
CA ARG A 516 -1.87 22.20 -12.20
C ARG A 516 -1.19 22.66 -13.49
N ASP A 517 0.12 22.43 -13.59
CA ASP A 517 0.93 22.89 -14.71
C ASP A 517 1.61 21.70 -15.40
N PRO A 518 1.40 21.52 -16.73
CA PRO A 518 2.04 20.45 -17.50
C PRO A 518 3.56 20.54 -17.55
N LYS A 519 4.16 21.66 -17.15
CA LYS A 519 5.63 21.81 -17.05
C LYS A 519 6.21 21.19 -15.78
N THR A 520 5.40 21.02 -14.74
CA THR A 520 5.84 20.53 -13.41
C THR A 520 5.19 19.22 -12.98
N SER A 521 4.29 18.70 -13.81
CA SER A 521 3.55 17.47 -13.51
C SER A 521 3.33 16.63 -14.77
N ALA A 522 3.15 15.33 -14.59
CA ALA A 522 2.83 14.41 -15.68
C ALA A 522 1.31 14.32 -15.90
N LEU A 523 0.53 14.44 -14.84
CA LEU A 523 -0.92 14.26 -14.84
C LEU A 523 -1.65 15.55 -14.46
N ASN A 524 -2.83 15.72 -15.05
CA ASN A 524 -3.77 16.79 -14.70
C ASN A 524 -4.67 16.40 -13.51
N GLY A 525 -5.60 17.29 -13.15
CA GLY A 525 -6.56 17.09 -12.06
C GLY A 525 -7.54 15.92 -12.25
N ASN A 526 -7.62 15.31 -13.43
CA ASN A 526 -8.46 14.16 -13.72
C ASN A 526 -7.66 12.84 -13.83
N ASN A 527 -6.42 12.83 -13.36
CA ASN A 527 -5.51 11.69 -13.50
C ASN A 527 -5.17 11.33 -14.95
N GLN A 528 -5.37 12.24 -15.92
CA GLN A 528 -4.97 12.05 -17.32
C GLN A 528 -3.53 12.53 -17.52
N LEU A 529 -2.77 11.84 -18.36
CA LEU A 529 -1.52 12.38 -18.89
C LEU A 529 -1.80 13.66 -19.69
N TRP A 530 -1.09 14.75 -19.38
CA TRP A 530 -1.21 16.01 -20.11
C TRP A 530 -0.97 15.83 -21.61
N ALA A 531 0.04 15.05 -21.95
CA ALA A 531 0.47 14.83 -23.33
C ALA A 531 -0.38 13.79 -24.08
N CYS A 532 -1.26 13.04 -23.39
CA CYS A 532 -2.03 11.97 -23.99
C CYS A 532 -3.35 11.72 -23.21
N PRO A 533 -4.44 12.46 -23.57
CA PRO A 533 -5.67 12.54 -22.75
C PRO A 533 -6.41 11.21 -22.56
N ASN A 534 -6.18 10.20 -23.39
CA ASN A 534 -6.82 8.89 -23.25
C ASN A 534 -6.00 7.88 -22.40
N VAL A 535 -4.96 8.34 -21.71
CA VAL A 535 -4.16 7.55 -20.76
C VAL A 535 -4.32 8.12 -19.35
N PHE A 536 -4.68 7.26 -18.40
CA PHE A 536 -4.95 7.58 -17.00
C PHE A 536 -4.01 6.81 -16.08
N MET A 537 -3.61 7.43 -14.95
CA MET A 537 -2.84 6.76 -13.90
C MET A 537 -3.42 7.12 -12.53
N THR A 538 -3.72 6.12 -11.73
CA THR A 538 -4.41 6.29 -10.43
C THR A 538 -3.81 5.46 -9.30
N ASP A 539 -2.64 4.87 -9.51
CA ASP A 539 -1.85 4.24 -8.47
C ASP A 539 -0.89 5.23 -7.79
N GLY A 540 0.03 4.74 -6.96
CA GLY A 540 0.95 5.60 -6.22
C GLY A 540 1.76 6.58 -7.06
N ALA A 541 1.97 6.31 -8.36
CA ALA A 541 2.73 7.21 -9.23
C ALA A 541 2.07 8.58 -9.38
N CYS A 542 0.74 8.68 -9.25
CA CYS A 542 0.00 9.93 -9.42
C CYS A 542 0.09 10.90 -8.23
N MET A 543 0.55 10.45 -7.07
CA MET A 543 0.54 11.24 -5.84
C MET A 543 1.49 12.43 -5.92
N ALA A 544 1.03 13.61 -5.47
CA ALA A 544 1.84 14.82 -5.43
C ALA A 544 2.59 15.01 -4.09
N SER A 545 2.13 14.33 -3.03
CA SER A 545 2.74 14.29 -1.69
C SER A 545 2.50 12.92 -1.06
N SER A 546 3.16 12.65 0.08
CA SER A 546 3.04 11.40 0.83
C SER A 546 2.60 11.65 2.28
N PRO A 547 1.38 12.17 2.52
CA PRO A 547 0.86 12.39 3.87
C PRO A 547 0.90 11.11 4.70
N PHE A 548 1.03 11.23 6.03
CA PHE A 548 1.24 10.08 6.94
C PHE A 548 0.17 8.97 6.84
N GLN A 549 -0.97 9.26 6.27
CA GLN A 549 -2.06 8.30 6.07
C GLN A 549 -1.67 7.23 5.04
N ASN A 550 -2.02 5.98 5.32
CA ASN A 550 -1.82 4.90 4.35
C ASN A 550 -2.57 5.21 3.04
N PRO A 551 -1.93 5.18 1.87
CA PRO A 551 -2.44 5.82 0.66
C PRO A 551 -3.49 5.00 -0.11
N SER A 552 -3.70 3.72 0.23
CA SER A 552 -4.53 2.81 -0.58
C SER A 552 -5.98 3.26 -0.75
N LEU A 553 -6.59 3.86 0.27
CA LEU A 553 -7.94 4.42 0.17
C LEU A 553 -7.99 5.56 -0.86
N THR A 554 -6.99 6.41 -0.86
CA THR A 554 -6.85 7.53 -1.82
C THR A 554 -6.69 7.00 -3.24
N TYR A 555 -5.88 5.96 -3.47
CA TYR A 555 -5.75 5.35 -4.80
C TYR A 555 -7.10 4.83 -5.32
N MET A 556 -7.88 4.16 -4.46
CA MET A 556 -9.20 3.64 -4.83
C MET A 556 -10.17 4.78 -5.18
N ALA A 557 -10.19 5.85 -4.39
CA ALA A 557 -11.06 7.01 -4.61
C ALA A 557 -10.67 7.77 -5.89
N LEU A 558 -9.39 8.01 -6.12
CA LEU A 558 -8.88 8.62 -7.37
C LEU A 558 -9.24 7.75 -8.59
N THR A 559 -9.13 6.42 -8.46
CA THR A 559 -9.47 5.50 -9.55
C THR A 559 -10.96 5.57 -9.89
N ALA A 560 -11.84 5.50 -8.90
CA ALA A 560 -13.28 5.59 -9.12
C ALA A 560 -13.66 6.93 -9.79
N ARG A 561 -13.09 8.04 -9.32
CA ARG A 561 -13.28 9.38 -9.87
C ARG A 561 -12.78 9.46 -11.32
N ALA A 562 -11.58 8.99 -11.60
CA ALA A 562 -10.98 9.03 -12.93
C ALA A 562 -11.75 8.16 -13.93
N CYS A 563 -12.25 6.99 -13.53
CA CYS A 563 -13.07 6.13 -14.37
C CYS A 563 -14.42 6.79 -14.73
N ASP A 564 -15.06 7.45 -13.76
CA ASP A 564 -16.30 8.18 -14.02
C ASP A 564 -16.09 9.32 -15.01
N PHE A 565 -15.02 10.10 -14.82
CA PHE A 565 -14.61 11.14 -15.77
C PHE A 565 -14.32 10.56 -17.16
N ALA A 566 -13.50 9.51 -17.25
CA ALA A 566 -13.10 8.92 -18.52
C ALA A 566 -14.31 8.42 -19.34
N VAL A 567 -15.28 7.77 -18.69
CA VAL A 567 -16.49 7.29 -19.37
C VAL A 567 -17.37 8.44 -19.84
N LYS A 568 -17.50 9.51 -19.04
CA LYS A 568 -18.25 10.70 -19.45
C LYS A 568 -17.64 11.36 -20.68
N GLU A 569 -16.31 11.53 -20.70
CA GLU A 569 -15.60 12.13 -21.83
C GLU A 569 -15.64 11.21 -23.08
N LEU A 570 -15.57 9.90 -22.88
CA LEU A 570 -15.68 8.93 -23.94
C LEU A 570 -17.08 8.98 -24.63
N ASN A 571 -18.14 9.13 -23.81
CA ASN A 571 -19.51 9.26 -24.31
C ASN A 571 -19.75 10.59 -25.04
N ARG A 572 -19.01 11.63 -24.69
CA ARG A 572 -18.99 12.93 -25.36
C ARG A 572 -18.12 12.96 -26.62
N GLN A 573 -17.43 11.85 -26.90
CA GLN A 573 -16.47 11.72 -28.02
C GLN A 573 -15.25 12.65 -27.89
N ASN A 574 -14.90 13.02 -26.68
CA ASN A 574 -13.70 13.82 -26.40
C ASN A 574 -12.44 12.94 -26.26
N LEU A 575 -12.62 11.60 -26.11
CA LEU A 575 -11.55 10.59 -25.97
C LEU A 575 -11.65 9.52 -27.06
#